data_4a619e70eaed66a6c7c5a8a04544114c
#
_entry.id   4a619e70eaed66a6c7c5a8a04544114c
#
_cell.length_a   1.000
_cell.length_b   1.000
_cell.length_c   1.000
_cell.angle_alpha   90.00
_cell.angle_beta   90.00
_cell.angle_gamma   90.00
#
_symmetry.space_group_name_H-M   'P 1'
#
loop_
_entity.id
_entity.type
_entity.pdbx_description
1 polymer ?
#
loop_
_entity_poly.entity_id
_entity_poly.type
_entity_poly.pdbx_seq_one_letter_code
_entity_poly.pdbx_strand_id
1 'polypeptide(L)'
;MSEAKRNWREDLKVFRERLGGLTEEKKAYGKEQRETRKALQSALKAGPRTVPELARETNLPSHKVMWYLMAMKRYGELVEAGEAGDYVKYALKESER
;
A
#
# COMPACT_ATOMS: atom_id res chain seq x y z
N MET A 1 -3.28 28.40 -35.31
CA MET A 1 -1.86 28.23 -35.11
C MET A 1 -1.27 29.06 -34.00
N SER A 2 -1.38 30.35 -34.11
CA SER A 2 -0.91 31.21 -33.03
C SER A 2 -1.68 31.00 -31.73
N GLU A 3 -2.94 30.63 -31.84
CA GLU A 3 -3.74 30.33 -30.63
C GLU A 3 -3.24 29.12 -29.88
N ALA A 4 -2.84 28.08 -30.59
CA ALA A 4 -2.29 26.90 -29.97
C ALA A 4 -0.98 27.23 -29.24
N LYS A 5 -0.14 28.05 -29.86
CA LYS A 5 1.11 28.47 -29.24
C LYS A 5 0.88 29.40 -28.05
N ARG A 6 -0.13 30.26 -28.14
CA ARG A 6 -0.46 31.17 -27.07
C ARG A 6 -0.97 30.45 -25.83
N ASN A 7 -1.81 29.46 -26.02
CA ASN A 7 -2.50 28.79 -24.92
C ASN A 7 -1.70 27.70 -24.25
N TRP A 8 -0.68 27.14 -24.91
CA TRP A 8 0.05 26.03 -24.33
C TRP A 8 0.76 26.40 -23.03
N ARG A 9 1.20 27.63 -22.87
CA ARG A 9 1.84 28.08 -21.64
C ARG A 9 0.85 28.17 -20.50
N GLU A 10 -0.34 28.69 -20.79
CA GLU A 10 -1.41 28.76 -19.80
C GLU A 10 -1.85 27.37 -19.40
N ASP A 11 -2.03 26.51 -20.38
CA ASP A 11 -2.41 25.11 -20.15
C ASP A 11 -1.35 24.40 -19.30
N LEU A 12 -0.10 24.67 -19.58
CA LEU A 12 1.01 24.09 -18.83
C LEU A 12 1.01 24.57 -17.37
N LYS A 13 0.70 25.85 -17.17
CA LYS A 13 0.63 26.43 -15.83
C LYS A 13 -0.51 25.77 -15.04
N VAL A 14 -1.69 25.67 -15.64
CA VAL A 14 -2.83 25.03 -15.00
C VAL A 14 -2.51 23.56 -14.70
N PHE A 15 -1.87 22.89 -15.64
CA PHE A 15 -1.48 21.50 -15.48
C PHE A 15 -0.52 21.33 -14.30
N ARG A 16 0.45 22.22 -14.16
CA ARG A 16 1.39 22.19 -13.04
C ARG A 16 0.69 22.42 -11.71
N GLU A 17 -0.23 23.35 -11.68
CA GLU A 17 -1.01 23.62 -10.46
C GLU A 17 -1.82 22.39 -10.06
N ARG A 18 -2.44 21.73 -11.03
CA ARG A 18 -3.19 20.50 -10.77
C ARG A 18 -2.27 19.37 -10.34
N LEU A 19 -1.10 19.25 -10.97
CA LEU A 19 -0.11 18.24 -10.58
C LEU A 19 0.41 18.48 -9.18
N GLY A 20 0.56 19.75 -8.79
CA GLY A 20 0.97 20.08 -7.42
C GLY A 20 -0.01 19.53 -6.40
N GLY A 21 -1.30 19.75 -6.62
CA GLY A 21 -2.34 19.21 -5.77
C GLY A 21 -2.36 17.70 -5.76
N LEU A 22 -2.26 17.09 -6.93
CA LEU A 22 -2.20 15.63 -7.04
C LEU A 22 -0.97 15.06 -6.35
N THR A 23 0.15 15.77 -6.43
CA THR A 23 1.38 15.33 -5.77
C THR A 23 1.23 15.32 -4.26
N GLU A 24 0.57 16.33 -3.71
CA GLU A 24 0.31 16.38 -2.27
C GLU A 24 -0.61 15.24 -1.84
N GLU A 25 -1.65 14.97 -2.60
CA GLU A 25 -2.54 13.85 -2.34
C GLU A 25 -1.78 12.53 -2.42
N LYS A 26 -0.91 12.38 -3.41
CA LYS A 26 -0.08 11.18 -3.54
C LYS A 26 0.89 11.02 -2.39
N LYS A 27 1.46 12.12 -1.89
CA LYS A 27 2.36 12.07 -0.73
C LYS A 27 1.62 11.63 0.52
N ALA A 28 0.43 12.18 0.75
CA ALA A 28 -0.38 11.79 1.89
C ALA A 28 -0.80 10.33 1.79
N TYR A 29 -1.22 9.89 0.62
CA TYR A 29 -1.60 8.51 0.36
C TYR A 29 -0.41 7.57 0.54
N GLY A 30 0.75 7.94 0.01
CA GLY A 30 1.96 7.15 0.14
C GLY A 30 2.42 7.02 1.58
N LYS A 31 2.26 8.08 2.38
CA LYS A 31 2.58 8.03 3.79
C LYS A 31 1.65 7.07 4.53
N GLU A 32 0.37 7.15 4.25
CA GLU A 32 -0.62 6.25 4.83
C GLU A 32 -0.33 4.81 4.47
N GLN A 33 0.01 4.54 3.22
CA GLN A 33 0.37 3.20 2.78
C GLN A 33 1.60 2.68 3.52
N ARG A 34 2.62 3.50 3.67
CA ARG A 34 3.84 3.10 4.38
C ARG A 34 3.56 2.79 5.84
N GLU A 35 2.75 3.60 6.49
CA GLU A 35 2.37 3.37 7.88
C GLU A 35 1.57 2.08 8.02
N THR A 36 0.64 1.85 7.10
CA THR A 36 -0.16 0.62 7.08
C THR A 36 0.74 -0.60 6.88
N ARG A 37 1.67 -0.54 5.93
CA ARG A 37 2.60 -1.65 5.69
C ARG A 37 3.47 -1.92 6.91
N LYS A 38 3.95 -0.87 7.56
CA LYS A 38 4.75 -1.03 8.79
C LYS A 38 3.94 -1.68 9.89
N ALA A 39 2.68 -1.28 10.05
CA ALA A 39 1.82 -1.90 11.06
C ALA A 39 1.62 -3.38 10.80
N LEU A 40 1.37 -3.74 9.54
CA LEU A 40 1.22 -5.14 9.15
C LEU A 40 2.52 -5.92 9.33
N GLN A 41 3.64 -5.34 8.95
CA GLN A 41 4.95 -5.97 9.13
C GLN A 41 5.26 -6.19 10.60
N SER A 42 4.96 -5.22 11.45
CA SER A 42 5.18 -5.34 12.90
C SER A 42 4.33 -6.46 13.50
N ALA A 43 3.08 -6.56 13.09
CA ALA A 43 2.21 -7.64 13.55
C ALA A 43 2.71 -9.00 13.07
N LEU A 44 3.19 -9.08 11.84
CA LEU A 44 3.71 -10.33 11.28
C LEU A 44 5.06 -10.73 11.86
N LYS A 45 5.85 -9.78 12.37
CA LYS A 45 7.11 -10.08 13.02
C LYS A 45 6.92 -10.91 14.28
N ALA A 46 5.77 -10.77 14.92
CA ALA A 46 5.46 -11.55 16.12
C ALA A 46 5.13 -13.01 15.79
N GLY A 47 4.90 -13.35 14.54
CA GLY A 47 4.61 -14.68 14.08
C GLY A 47 3.59 -14.69 12.96
N PRO A 48 3.30 -15.85 12.39
CA PRO A 48 2.30 -15.95 11.31
C PRO A 48 0.93 -15.51 11.81
N ARG A 49 0.19 -14.84 10.93
CA ARG A 49 -1.16 -14.32 11.22
C ARG A 49 -2.10 -14.53 10.04
N THR A 50 -3.37 -14.71 10.36
CA THR A 50 -4.43 -14.74 9.35
C THR A 50 -4.92 -13.32 9.08
N VAL A 51 -5.70 -13.15 8.01
CA VAL A 51 -6.28 -11.84 7.68
C VAL A 51 -7.15 -11.28 8.81
N PRO A 52 -8.08 -12.05 9.41
CA PRO A 52 -8.87 -11.54 10.53
C PRO A 52 -8.03 -11.12 11.73
N GLU A 53 -6.98 -11.87 12.04
CA GLU A 53 -6.08 -11.52 13.14
C GLU A 53 -5.36 -10.21 12.87
N LEU A 54 -4.86 -10.02 11.65
CA LEU A 54 -4.20 -8.77 11.25
C LEU A 54 -5.16 -7.61 11.26
N ALA A 55 -6.39 -7.82 10.79
CA ALA A 55 -7.41 -6.77 10.80
C ALA A 55 -7.70 -6.31 12.22
N ARG A 56 -7.76 -7.23 13.17
CA ARG A 56 -7.99 -6.92 14.57
C ARG A 56 -6.79 -6.21 15.19
N GLU A 57 -5.59 -6.72 14.96
CA GLU A 57 -4.38 -6.16 15.56
C GLU A 57 -4.04 -4.77 15.01
N THR A 58 -4.28 -4.54 13.72
CA THR A 58 -3.96 -3.26 13.08
C THR A 58 -5.15 -2.31 13.04
N ASN A 59 -6.32 -2.77 13.44
CA ASN A 59 -7.55 -1.99 13.38
C ASN A 59 -7.90 -1.52 11.96
N LEU A 60 -7.60 -2.36 10.99
CA LEU A 60 -7.88 -2.10 9.58
C LEU A 60 -9.01 -3.00 9.09
N PRO A 61 -9.76 -2.56 8.06
CA PRO A 61 -10.74 -3.44 7.44
C PRO A 61 -10.08 -4.64 6.80
N SER A 62 -10.73 -5.80 6.87
CA SER A 62 -10.19 -7.04 6.33
C SER A 62 -9.84 -6.95 4.84
N HIS A 63 -10.66 -6.24 4.06
CA HIS A 63 -10.38 -6.12 2.63
C HIS A 63 -9.11 -5.32 2.35
N LYS A 64 -8.80 -4.32 3.18
CA LYS A 64 -7.55 -3.57 3.07
C LYS A 64 -6.37 -4.43 3.45
N VAL A 65 -6.50 -5.19 4.54
CA VAL A 65 -5.45 -6.13 4.97
C VAL A 65 -5.15 -7.12 3.85
N MET A 66 -6.19 -7.72 3.28
CA MET A 66 -6.02 -8.67 2.19
C MET A 66 -5.32 -8.04 1.00
N TRP A 67 -5.72 -6.82 0.63
CA TRP A 67 -5.13 -6.12 -0.49
C TRP A 67 -3.63 -5.89 -0.27
N TYR A 68 -3.24 -5.41 0.92
CA TYR A 68 -1.84 -5.18 1.25
C TYR A 68 -1.05 -6.49 1.29
N LEU A 69 -1.64 -7.54 1.86
CA LEU A 69 -0.97 -8.84 1.93
C LEU A 69 -0.72 -9.42 0.55
N MET A 70 -1.69 -9.30 -0.35
CA MET A 70 -1.51 -9.79 -1.72
C MET A 70 -0.42 -9.00 -2.44
N ALA A 71 -0.35 -7.69 -2.23
CA ALA A 71 0.71 -6.87 -2.79
C ALA A 71 2.08 -7.28 -2.24
N MET A 72 2.19 -7.49 -0.92
CA MET A 72 3.43 -7.93 -0.29
C MET A 72 3.86 -9.31 -0.77
N LYS A 73 2.91 -10.22 -0.94
CA LYS A 73 3.19 -11.54 -1.47
C LYS A 73 3.70 -11.46 -2.91
N ARG A 74 3.09 -10.60 -3.71
CA ARG A 74 3.49 -10.38 -5.10
C ARG A 74 4.93 -9.87 -5.21
N TYR A 75 5.35 -9.05 -4.26
CA TYR A 75 6.73 -8.53 -4.23
C TYR A 75 7.69 -9.45 -3.48
N GLY A 76 7.23 -10.61 -3.04
CA GLY A 76 8.09 -11.58 -2.38
C GLY A 76 8.43 -11.27 -0.94
N GLU A 77 7.69 -10.36 -0.31
CA GLU A 77 7.91 -10.01 1.10
C GLU A 77 7.12 -10.90 2.05
N LEU A 78 6.17 -11.66 1.54
CA LEU A 78 5.23 -12.43 2.33
C LEU A 78 5.14 -13.85 1.79
N VAL A 79 5.01 -14.81 2.68
CA VAL A 79 4.81 -16.21 2.32
C VAL A 79 3.63 -16.79 3.10
N GLU A 80 3.04 -17.83 2.56
CA GLU A 80 2.00 -18.58 3.26
C GLU A 80 2.70 -19.50 4.25
N ALA A 81 2.26 -19.44 5.51
CA ALA A 81 2.91 -20.15 6.60
C ALA A 81 2.04 -21.20 7.25
N GLY A 82 1.00 -21.64 6.58
CA GLY A 82 0.09 -22.67 7.09
C GLY A 82 -1.34 -22.21 7.07
N GLU A 83 -2.19 -22.96 7.74
CA GLU A 83 -3.62 -22.69 7.77
C GLU A 83 -4.13 -22.69 9.22
N ALA A 84 -5.13 -21.88 9.46
CA ALA A 84 -5.85 -21.84 10.74
C ALA A 84 -7.35 -21.86 10.43
N GLY A 85 -7.98 -23.02 10.49
CA GLY A 85 -9.35 -23.20 10.08
C GLY A 85 -9.51 -22.95 8.59
N ASP A 86 -10.38 -22.02 8.24
CA ASP A 86 -10.65 -21.68 6.84
C ASP A 86 -9.70 -20.61 6.30
N TYR A 87 -8.76 -20.12 7.11
CA TYR A 87 -7.90 -19.03 6.74
C TYR A 87 -6.45 -19.47 6.59
N VAL A 88 -5.76 -18.86 5.64
CA VAL A 88 -4.33 -19.07 5.46
C VAL A 88 -3.57 -18.12 6.38
N LYS A 89 -2.54 -18.64 7.02
CA LYS A 89 -1.62 -17.82 7.81
C LYS A 89 -0.53 -17.27 6.91
N TYR A 90 -0.20 -16.03 7.11
CA TYR A 90 0.86 -15.37 6.36
C TYR A 90 1.99 -14.98 7.30
N ALA A 91 3.20 -15.04 6.80
CA ALA A 91 4.39 -14.65 7.54
C ALA A 91 5.30 -13.83 6.65
N LEU A 92 6.13 -13.01 7.26
CA LEU A 92 7.15 -12.29 6.53
C LEU A 92 8.18 -13.27 6.00
N LYS A 93 8.57 -13.09 4.76
CA LYS A 93 9.65 -13.87 4.18
C LYS A 93 10.96 -13.37 4.80
N GLU A 94 11.66 -14.23 5.50
CA GLU A 94 12.94 -13.86 6.04
C GLU A 94 13.94 -13.74 4.91
N SER A 95 14.71 -12.65 4.93
CA SER A 95 15.74 -12.49 3.94
C SER A 95 16.84 -13.50 4.21
N GLU A 96 17.13 -14.31 3.23
CA GLU A 96 18.22 -15.26 3.31
C GLU A 96 19.55 -14.52 3.24
N ARG A 97 20.47 -14.94 3.99
CA ARG A 97 21.79 -14.33 4.03
C ARG A 97 22.85 -15.33 3.73
#